data_94382de306accd00d200107afc734824
#
_entry.id   94382de306accd00d200107afc734824
#
_cell.length_a   1.000
_cell.length_b   1.000
_cell.length_c   1.000
_cell.angle_alpha   90.00
_cell.angle_beta   90.00
_cell.angle_gamma   90.00
#
_symmetry.space_group_name_H-M   'P 1'
#
loop_
_entity.id
_entity.type
_entity.pdbx_description
1 polymer ?
#
loop_
_entity_poly.entity_id
_entity_poly.type
_entity_poly.pdbx_seq_one_letter_code
_entity_poly.pdbx_strand_id
1 'polypeptide(L)'
;MNKPIAIFDAGLGSYTIVEAIKKTYPQQDIIYFADRKSFPYGAKTIEELKTIIEKSVDFLLEKGASFIVLASNAPSITVLDKIKNKNKVIGIYPPLKNVLNDRRKNTLIIGAKVMIESSELQDYIKREVGDYCKQFHVENASPLIQLIESGDFINNTEETEKTIRNFIDNGENKFGKLDSITLSSTHLPWISSYFKKIIPEVKLYDPADNLVKAIKNYTNIGEGKIHSIISESEKYTAKEFLKILDILKIKLDYEII
;
A
#
# COMPACT_ATOMS: atom_id res chain seq x y z
N MET A 1 24.07 -18.23 -5.20
CA MET A 1 23.07 -18.18 -4.11
C MET A 1 21.91 -17.33 -4.60
N ASN A 2 20.69 -17.83 -4.44
CA ASN A 2 19.50 -17.04 -4.74
C ASN A 2 19.40 -15.90 -3.74
N LYS A 3 19.25 -14.66 -4.23
CA LYS A 3 19.16 -13.49 -3.38
C LYS A 3 17.68 -13.19 -3.09
N PRO A 4 17.33 -12.80 -1.86
CA PRO A 4 15.95 -12.42 -1.52
C PRO A 4 15.53 -11.17 -2.28
N ILE A 5 14.23 -11.00 -2.48
CA ILE A 5 13.64 -9.68 -2.76
C ILE A 5 13.31 -8.99 -1.44
N ALA A 6 13.37 -7.66 -1.41
CA ALA A 6 12.88 -6.92 -0.25
C ALA A 6 11.49 -6.34 -0.52
N ILE A 7 10.67 -6.24 0.54
CA ILE A 7 9.36 -5.58 0.52
C ILE A 7 9.32 -4.63 1.70
N PHE A 8 9.01 -3.35 1.47
CA PHE A 8 8.98 -2.39 2.55
C PHE A 8 7.90 -1.32 2.43
N ASP A 9 7.47 -0.84 3.57
CA ASP A 9 6.63 0.34 3.83
C ASP A 9 6.74 0.68 5.33
N ALA A 10 6.11 1.77 5.75
CA ALA A 10 6.09 2.19 7.15
C ALA A 10 5.00 1.53 8.00
N GLY A 11 3.94 1.01 7.39
CA GLY A 11 2.73 0.59 8.09
C GLY A 11 2.33 -0.88 7.91
N LEU A 12 1.23 -1.24 8.56
CA LEU A 12 0.62 -2.57 8.51
C LEU A 12 0.25 -3.00 7.08
N GLY A 13 -0.06 -2.02 6.23
CA GLY A 13 -0.52 -2.26 4.87
C GLY A 13 0.45 -3.09 4.03
N SER A 14 1.77 -2.91 4.20
CA SER A 14 2.78 -3.62 3.44
C SER A 14 2.74 -5.14 3.59
N TYR A 15 2.21 -5.64 4.72
CA TYR A 15 2.12 -7.07 4.93
C TYR A 15 1.12 -7.75 3.99
N THR A 16 0.07 -7.05 3.54
CA THR A 16 -0.84 -7.57 2.50
C THR A 16 -0.09 -7.89 1.20
N ILE A 17 0.95 -7.12 0.90
CA ILE A 17 1.81 -7.34 -0.28
C ILE A 17 2.73 -8.55 -0.06
N VAL A 18 3.26 -8.73 1.16
CA VAL A 18 4.02 -9.93 1.52
C VAL A 18 3.16 -11.18 1.31
N GLU A 19 1.93 -11.19 1.81
CA GLU A 19 1.00 -12.31 1.64
C GLU A 19 0.66 -12.57 0.17
N ALA A 20 0.37 -11.53 -0.61
CA ALA A 20 0.05 -11.66 -2.04
C ALA A 20 1.22 -12.27 -2.83
N ILE A 21 2.46 -11.81 -2.54
CA ILE A 21 3.67 -12.34 -3.18
C ILE A 21 3.91 -13.78 -2.75
N LYS A 22 3.81 -14.10 -1.46
CA LYS A 22 4.01 -15.47 -0.94
C LYS A 22 2.98 -16.45 -1.48
N LYS A 23 1.75 -16.01 -1.65
CA LYS A 23 0.69 -16.85 -2.25
C LYS A 23 1.02 -17.24 -3.69
N THR A 24 1.63 -16.32 -4.46
CA THR A 24 1.93 -16.54 -5.88
C THR A 24 3.31 -17.17 -6.08
N TYR A 25 4.28 -16.80 -5.26
CA TYR A 25 5.67 -17.24 -5.32
C TYR A 25 6.10 -17.81 -3.95
N PRO A 26 5.58 -18.99 -3.54
CA PRO A 26 5.78 -19.54 -2.20
C PRO A 26 7.24 -19.82 -1.84
N GLN A 27 8.09 -20.10 -2.84
CA GLN A 27 9.52 -20.37 -2.64
C GLN A 27 10.41 -19.12 -2.71
N GLN A 28 9.85 -17.93 -2.95
CA GLN A 28 10.63 -16.68 -2.93
C GLN A 28 11.05 -16.32 -1.51
N ASP A 29 12.37 -16.13 -1.31
CA ASP A 29 12.90 -15.58 -0.06
C ASP A 29 12.67 -14.07 -0.01
N ILE A 30 12.20 -13.57 1.14
CA ILE A 30 11.78 -12.19 1.33
C ILE A 30 12.52 -11.58 2.53
N ILE A 31 13.05 -10.37 2.35
CA ILE A 31 13.35 -9.45 3.44
C ILE A 31 12.15 -8.51 3.56
N TYR A 32 11.40 -8.63 4.64
CA TYR A 32 10.30 -7.71 4.95
C TYR A 32 10.80 -6.61 5.87
N PHE A 33 10.68 -5.35 5.47
CA PHE A 33 11.09 -4.22 6.29
C PHE A 33 9.88 -3.33 6.61
N ALA A 34 9.49 -3.32 7.89
CA ALA A 34 8.50 -2.42 8.44
C ALA A 34 9.21 -1.18 9.00
N ASP A 35 9.25 -0.09 8.23
CA ASP A 35 9.92 1.18 8.60
C ASP A 35 9.03 1.99 9.55
N ARG A 36 8.75 1.43 10.75
CA ARG A 36 7.90 2.07 11.76
C ARG A 36 8.48 3.39 12.27
N LYS A 37 9.80 3.53 12.27
CA LYS A 37 10.49 4.75 12.65
C LYS A 37 10.05 5.96 11.81
N SER A 38 9.78 5.74 10.53
CA SER A 38 9.38 6.81 9.61
C SER A 38 7.86 6.92 9.42
N PHE A 39 7.07 6.08 10.10
CA PHE A 39 5.60 6.11 10.02
C PHE A 39 5.01 7.46 10.50
N PRO A 40 3.92 7.95 9.89
CA PRO A 40 3.31 7.51 8.64
C PRO A 40 3.90 8.24 7.42
N TYR A 41 4.19 7.54 6.35
CA TYR A 41 4.66 8.14 5.09
C TYR A 41 3.69 9.19 4.52
N GLY A 42 2.38 8.95 4.70
CA GLY A 42 1.33 9.84 4.21
C GLY A 42 1.25 11.23 4.85
N ALA A 43 2.00 11.47 5.94
CA ALA A 43 2.08 12.77 6.64
C ALA A 43 3.42 13.49 6.44
N LYS A 44 4.33 12.93 5.61
CA LYS A 44 5.63 13.52 5.31
C LYS A 44 5.55 14.50 4.15
N THR A 45 6.46 15.47 4.11
CA THR A 45 6.71 16.24 2.90
C THR A 45 7.33 15.35 1.80
N ILE A 46 7.25 15.78 0.54
CA ILE A 46 7.83 15.03 -0.58
C ILE A 46 9.36 14.89 -0.42
N GLU A 47 10.05 15.92 0.06
CA GLU A 47 11.50 15.93 0.30
C GLU A 47 11.90 14.98 1.43
N GLU A 48 11.17 15.00 2.56
CA GLU A 48 11.38 14.05 3.65
C GLU A 48 11.14 12.62 3.15
N LEU A 49 10.03 12.40 2.44
CA LEU A 49 9.67 11.09 1.93
C LEU A 49 10.73 10.56 0.96
N LYS A 50 11.23 11.39 0.03
CA LYS A 50 12.33 11.02 -0.86
C LYS A 50 13.55 10.56 -0.07
N THR A 51 13.96 11.34 0.92
CA THR A 51 15.14 11.03 1.76
C THR A 51 14.96 9.71 2.52
N ILE A 52 13.76 9.47 3.06
CA ILE A 52 13.44 8.23 3.78
C ILE A 52 13.52 7.04 2.83
N ILE A 53 12.87 7.15 1.66
CA ILE A 53 12.83 6.04 0.69
C ILE A 53 14.23 5.73 0.15
N GLU A 54 15.07 6.73 -0.15
CA GLU A 54 16.46 6.51 -0.56
C GLU A 54 17.25 5.73 0.50
N LYS A 55 17.16 6.13 1.77
CA LYS A 55 17.84 5.44 2.89
C LYS A 55 17.34 4.00 3.07
N SER A 56 16.03 3.77 2.97
CA SER A 56 15.47 2.42 3.08
C SER A 56 15.90 1.53 1.92
N VAL A 57 15.97 2.08 0.71
CA VAL A 57 16.45 1.34 -0.48
C VAL A 57 17.92 0.97 -0.32
N ASP A 58 18.78 1.93 0.07
CA ASP A 58 20.21 1.66 0.27
C ASP A 58 20.43 0.61 1.37
N PHE A 59 19.74 0.73 2.50
CA PHE A 59 19.77 -0.24 3.59
C PHE A 59 19.37 -1.65 3.13
N LEU A 60 18.31 -1.79 2.36
CA LEU A 60 17.85 -3.10 1.88
C LEU A 60 18.81 -3.71 0.85
N LEU A 61 19.45 -2.91 0.02
CA LEU A 61 20.50 -3.37 -0.88
C LEU A 61 21.73 -3.85 -0.10
N GLU A 62 22.14 -3.16 0.96
CA GLU A 62 23.22 -3.57 1.88
C GLU A 62 22.88 -4.87 2.61
N LYS A 63 21.61 -5.10 2.97
CA LYS A 63 21.11 -6.37 3.52
C LYS A 63 21.07 -7.51 2.47
N GLY A 64 21.44 -7.25 1.24
CA GLY A 64 21.60 -8.26 0.18
C GLY A 64 20.37 -8.50 -0.69
N ALA A 65 19.36 -7.62 -0.63
CA ALA A 65 18.22 -7.72 -1.54
C ALA A 65 18.66 -7.61 -3.01
N SER A 66 18.15 -8.50 -3.87
CA SER A 66 18.40 -8.45 -5.31
C SER A 66 17.54 -7.41 -6.02
N PHE A 67 16.33 -7.22 -5.49
CA PHE A 67 15.31 -6.31 -6.01
C PHE A 67 14.39 -5.88 -4.87
N ILE A 68 13.76 -4.72 -5.00
CA ILE A 68 12.99 -4.11 -3.92
C ILE A 68 11.57 -3.80 -4.40
N VAL A 69 10.59 -4.14 -3.59
CA VAL A 69 9.19 -3.76 -3.73
C VAL A 69 8.88 -2.65 -2.72
N LEU A 70 8.61 -1.46 -3.21
CA LEU A 70 8.09 -0.36 -2.41
C LEU A 70 6.57 -0.55 -2.27
N ALA A 71 6.16 -1.17 -1.17
CA ALA A 71 4.77 -1.57 -0.89
C ALA A 71 3.94 -0.41 -0.35
N SER A 72 4.08 0.77 -0.95
CA SER A 72 3.39 2.00 -0.54
C SER A 72 3.02 2.85 -1.76
N ASN A 73 1.73 3.13 -1.94
CA ASN A 73 1.26 3.91 -3.08
C ASN A 73 1.74 5.37 -3.03
N ALA A 74 1.78 5.99 -1.85
CA ALA A 74 2.16 7.38 -1.72
C ALA A 74 3.58 7.65 -2.24
N PRO A 75 4.65 7.03 -1.72
CA PRO A 75 5.99 7.25 -2.26
C PRO A 75 6.17 6.70 -3.68
N SER A 76 5.43 5.65 -4.08
CA SER A 76 5.49 5.15 -5.46
C SER A 76 5.05 6.21 -6.48
N ILE A 77 4.01 6.97 -6.15
CA ILE A 77 3.50 8.06 -7.02
C ILE A 77 4.38 9.30 -6.91
N THR A 78 4.80 9.70 -5.70
CA THR A 78 5.33 11.05 -5.47
C THR A 78 6.85 11.14 -5.62
N VAL A 79 7.61 10.09 -5.28
CA VAL A 79 9.06 10.17 -5.19
C VAL A 79 9.84 9.08 -5.92
N LEU A 80 9.24 7.93 -6.26
CA LEU A 80 10.00 6.80 -6.78
C LEU A 80 10.81 7.14 -8.04
N ASP A 81 10.27 7.94 -8.94
CA ASP A 81 11.00 8.36 -10.15
C ASP A 81 12.16 9.33 -9.88
N LYS A 82 12.24 9.88 -8.67
CA LYS A 82 13.20 10.91 -8.25
C LYS A 82 14.33 10.38 -7.37
N ILE A 83 14.27 9.09 -6.95
CA ILE A 83 15.28 8.48 -6.08
C ILE A 83 16.47 7.93 -6.87
N LYS A 84 17.63 7.83 -6.19
CA LYS A 84 18.75 7.03 -6.65
C LYS A 84 18.31 5.55 -6.71
N ASN A 85 19.01 4.70 -7.41
CA ASN A 85 18.76 3.26 -7.47
C ASN A 85 17.31 2.86 -7.85
N LYS A 86 16.51 3.75 -8.47
CA LYS A 86 15.12 3.47 -8.88
C LYS A 86 15.00 2.25 -9.80
N ASN A 87 16.04 1.91 -10.53
CA ASN A 87 16.11 0.72 -11.40
C ASN A 87 16.14 -0.61 -10.63
N LYS A 88 16.34 -0.57 -9.31
CA LYS A 88 16.27 -1.71 -8.39
C LYS A 88 14.95 -1.78 -7.63
N VAL A 89 14.03 -0.86 -7.88
CA VAL A 89 12.79 -0.72 -7.11
C VAL A 89 11.59 -0.75 -8.03
N ILE A 90 10.57 -1.48 -7.66
CA ILE A 90 9.24 -1.39 -8.24
C ILE A 90 8.26 -0.85 -7.19
N GLY A 91 7.42 0.10 -7.61
CA GLY A 91 6.35 0.66 -6.78
C GLY A 91 5.01 0.00 -7.02
N ILE A 92 4.04 0.35 -6.18
CA ILE A 92 2.65 -0.04 -6.30
C ILE A 92 1.80 1.17 -6.70
N TYR A 93 0.93 1.02 -7.69
CA TYR A 93 0.21 2.12 -8.32
C TYR A 93 -1.29 1.84 -8.42
N PRO A 94 -2.15 2.89 -8.38
CA PRO A 94 -3.58 2.72 -8.63
C PRO A 94 -3.84 2.01 -9.97
N PRO A 95 -4.68 0.96 -10.01
CA PRO A 95 -4.82 0.11 -11.21
C PRO A 95 -5.83 0.69 -12.22
N LEU A 96 -5.59 1.93 -12.69
CA LEU A 96 -6.53 2.70 -13.49
C LEU A 96 -6.86 2.07 -14.85
N LYS A 97 -5.89 1.41 -15.49
CA LYS A 97 -6.13 0.68 -16.75
C LYS A 97 -7.08 -0.50 -16.57
N ASN A 98 -7.03 -1.16 -15.41
CA ASN A 98 -7.98 -2.24 -15.11
C ASN A 98 -9.42 -1.69 -15.01
N VAL A 99 -9.57 -0.53 -14.41
CA VAL A 99 -10.85 0.18 -14.28
C VAL A 99 -11.43 0.50 -15.68
N LEU A 100 -10.60 1.08 -16.58
CA LEU A 100 -11.02 1.38 -17.95
C LEU A 100 -11.37 0.13 -18.75
N ASN A 101 -10.58 -0.94 -18.62
CA ASN A 101 -10.84 -2.21 -19.32
C ASN A 101 -12.19 -2.80 -18.92
N ASP A 102 -12.60 -2.59 -17.67
CA ASP A 102 -13.92 -3.00 -17.14
C ASP A 102 -15.03 -1.98 -17.46
N ARG A 103 -14.72 -0.92 -18.22
CA ARG A 103 -15.65 0.13 -18.67
C ARG A 103 -16.35 0.86 -17.52
N ARG A 104 -15.68 1.02 -16.37
CA ARG A 104 -16.18 1.80 -15.24
C ARG A 104 -16.14 3.29 -15.58
N LYS A 105 -17.12 4.05 -15.09
CA LYS A 105 -17.34 5.45 -15.50
C LYS A 105 -17.32 6.44 -14.35
N ASN A 106 -17.44 5.98 -13.11
CA ASN A 106 -17.40 6.86 -11.94
C ASN A 106 -16.58 6.20 -10.83
N THR A 107 -15.28 6.42 -10.86
CA THR A 107 -14.29 5.75 -10.02
C THR A 107 -13.73 6.67 -8.96
N LEU A 108 -13.74 6.24 -7.71
CA LEU A 108 -13.08 6.93 -6.63
C LEU A 108 -11.70 6.31 -6.35
N ILE A 109 -10.65 7.10 -6.48
CA ILE A 109 -9.28 6.75 -6.08
C ILE A 109 -9.11 7.17 -4.63
N ILE A 110 -8.94 6.21 -3.70
CA ILE A 110 -8.78 6.50 -2.28
C ILE A 110 -7.39 6.15 -1.80
N GLY A 111 -6.75 7.06 -1.06
CA GLY A 111 -5.36 6.87 -0.63
C GLY A 111 -4.91 7.89 0.42
N ALA A 112 -3.63 7.85 0.77
CA ALA A 112 -3.05 8.76 1.76
C ALA A 112 -3.01 10.21 1.25
N LYS A 113 -3.18 11.18 2.18
CA LYS A 113 -3.26 12.61 1.90
C LYS A 113 -2.15 13.11 0.97
N VAL A 114 -0.88 12.80 1.28
CA VAL A 114 0.28 13.27 0.48
C VAL A 114 0.20 12.84 -0.98
N MET A 115 -0.36 11.67 -1.27
CA MET A 115 -0.58 11.21 -2.65
C MET A 115 -1.77 11.93 -3.30
N ILE A 116 -2.89 11.98 -2.60
CA ILE A 116 -4.16 12.52 -3.13
C ILE A 116 -4.03 14.00 -3.50
N GLU A 117 -3.27 14.77 -2.71
CA GLU A 117 -3.05 16.21 -2.94
C GLU A 117 -1.87 16.51 -3.88
N SER A 118 -1.16 15.49 -4.37
CA SER A 118 0.03 15.69 -5.21
C SER A 118 -0.30 15.94 -6.68
N SER A 119 0.53 16.78 -7.33
CA SER A 119 0.52 16.94 -8.78
C SER A 119 0.91 15.65 -9.51
N GLU A 120 1.80 14.87 -8.92
CA GLU A 120 2.27 13.60 -9.45
C GLU A 120 1.13 12.57 -9.63
N LEU A 121 0.12 12.58 -8.75
CA LEU A 121 -1.06 11.73 -8.94
C LEU A 121 -1.90 12.23 -10.12
N GLN A 122 -2.07 13.53 -10.29
CA GLN A 122 -2.80 14.08 -11.42
C GLN A 122 -2.11 13.75 -12.76
N ASP A 123 -0.78 13.88 -12.80
CA ASP A 123 0.04 13.51 -13.96
C ASP A 123 -0.06 11.99 -14.24
N TYR A 124 -0.04 11.17 -13.17
CA TYR A 124 -0.23 9.73 -13.29
C TYR A 124 -1.60 9.40 -13.89
N ILE A 125 -2.69 9.98 -13.37
CA ILE A 125 -4.04 9.77 -13.89
C ILE A 125 -4.09 10.15 -15.37
N LYS A 126 -3.63 11.34 -15.72
CA LYS A 126 -3.62 11.81 -17.11
C LYS A 126 -2.84 10.88 -18.04
N ARG A 127 -1.68 10.42 -17.62
CA ARG A 127 -0.84 9.49 -18.39
C ARG A 127 -1.50 8.14 -18.61
N GLU A 128 -2.15 7.58 -17.58
CA GLU A 128 -2.71 6.22 -17.62
C GLU A 128 -4.06 6.15 -18.34
N VAL A 129 -4.88 7.21 -18.27
CA VAL A 129 -6.27 7.17 -18.74
C VAL A 129 -6.62 8.26 -19.77
N GLY A 130 -5.73 9.22 -20.04
CA GLY A 130 -5.90 10.24 -21.09
C GLY A 130 -7.21 11.02 -20.94
N ASP A 131 -8.02 11.02 -22.00
CA ASP A 131 -9.29 11.78 -22.06
C ASP A 131 -10.35 11.28 -21.06
N TYR A 132 -10.16 10.10 -20.48
CA TYR A 132 -11.07 9.53 -19.48
C TYR A 132 -10.82 10.06 -18.05
N CYS A 133 -9.88 10.99 -17.85
CA CYS A 133 -9.52 11.49 -16.51
C CYS A 133 -10.72 12.04 -15.71
N LYS A 134 -11.75 12.56 -16.37
CA LYS A 134 -12.98 13.07 -15.73
C LYS A 134 -13.82 11.98 -15.04
N GLN A 135 -13.56 10.69 -15.30
CA GLN A 135 -14.23 9.56 -14.67
C GLN A 135 -13.56 9.14 -13.36
N PHE A 136 -12.42 9.76 -13.02
CA PHE A 136 -11.62 9.43 -11.85
C PHE A 136 -11.61 10.60 -10.88
N HIS A 137 -12.11 10.35 -9.69
CA HIS A 137 -12.13 11.29 -8.57
C HIS A 137 -11.16 10.83 -7.50
N VAL A 138 -10.70 11.74 -6.68
CA VAL A 138 -9.72 11.44 -5.62
C VAL A 138 -10.29 11.82 -4.26
N GLU A 139 -10.07 10.98 -3.24
CA GLU A 139 -10.50 11.27 -1.87
C GLU A 139 -9.45 10.80 -0.86
N ASN A 140 -9.20 11.63 0.16
CA ASN A 140 -8.24 11.34 1.21
C ASN A 140 -8.76 10.29 2.19
N ALA A 141 -8.17 9.10 2.16
CA ALA A 141 -8.50 7.98 3.04
C ALA A 141 -7.60 7.87 4.29
N SER A 142 -6.84 8.91 4.64
CA SER A 142 -5.99 8.88 5.85
C SER A 142 -6.76 8.53 7.13
N PRO A 143 -8.02 8.94 7.34
CA PRO A 143 -8.80 8.48 8.49
C PRO A 143 -9.03 6.96 8.50
N LEU A 144 -9.27 6.34 7.35
CA LEU A 144 -9.43 4.88 7.23
C LEU A 144 -8.10 4.16 7.45
N ILE A 145 -6.99 4.73 6.96
CA ILE A 145 -5.64 4.20 7.20
C ILE A 145 -5.33 4.21 8.70
N GLN A 146 -5.67 5.29 9.40
CA GLN A 146 -5.46 5.39 10.84
C GLN A 146 -6.30 4.39 11.65
N LEU A 147 -7.56 4.17 11.26
CA LEU A 147 -8.44 3.17 11.85
C LEU A 147 -7.87 1.74 11.71
N ILE A 148 -7.15 1.46 10.62
CA ILE A 148 -6.47 0.18 10.42
C ILE A 148 -5.23 0.09 11.30
N GLU A 149 -4.41 1.14 11.35
CA GLU A 149 -3.18 1.17 12.13
C GLU A 149 -3.41 1.17 13.66
N SER A 150 -4.58 1.63 14.13
CA SER A 150 -4.98 1.52 15.54
C SER A 150 -5.48 0.11 15.91
N GLY A 151 -5.84 -0.72 14.94
CA GLY A 151 -6.49 -2.01 15.14
C GLY A 151 -7.99 -1.91 15.42
N ASP A 152 -8.59 -0.72 15.35
CA ASP A 152 -10.02 -0.52 15.61
C ASP A 152 -10.91 -1.31 14.64
N PHE A 153 -10.43 -1.51 13.39
CA PHE A 153 -11.16 -2.31 12.40
C PHE A 153 -11.40 -3.77 12.85
N ILE A 154 -10.66 -4.26 13.84
CA ILE A 154 -10.83 -5.59 14.42
C ILE A 154 -11.67 -5.53 15.70
N ASN A 155 -11.36 -4.55 16.58
CA ASN A 155 -11.87 -4.49 17.93
C ASN A 155 -13.18 -3.70 18.04
N ASN A 156 -13.47 -2.79 17.07
CA ASN A 156 -14.64 -1.91 17.07
C ASN A 156 -15.32 -1.92 15.70
N THR A 157 -15.94 -3.06 15.38
CA THR A 157 -16.52 -3.32 14.06
C THR A 157 -17.68 -2.39 13.71
N GLU A 158 -18.49 -1.99 14.69
CA GLU A 158 -19.64 -1.09 14.48
C GLU A 158 -19.18 0.33 14.11
N GLU A 159 -18.24 0.90 14.84
CA GLU A 159 -17.69 2.23 14.53
C GLU A 159 -16.89 2.22 13.22
N THR A 160 -16.21 1.11 12.94
CA THR A 160 -15.54 0.89 11.64
C THR A 160 -16.53 0.95 10.48
N GLU A 161 -17.64 0.21 10.57
CA GLU A 161 -18.67 0.21 9.53
C GLU A 161 -19.28 1.59 9.35
N LYS A 162 -19.60 2.29 10.44
CA LYS A 162 -20.12 3.66 10.42
C LYS A 162 -19.14 4.64 9.77
N THR A 163 -17.86 4.56 10.12
CA THR A 163 -16.81 5.42 9.55
C THR A 163 -16.67 5.21 8.05
N ILE A 164 -16.67 3.95 7.59
CA ILE A 164 -16.58 3.62 6.16
C ILE A 164 -17.84 4.09 5.43
N ARG A 165 -19.04 3.88 6.00
CA ARG A 165 -20.30 4.33 5.41
C ARG A 165 -20.30 5.85 5.22
N ASN A 166 -19.96 6.60 6.25
CA ASN A 166 -19.87 8.07 6.16
C ASN A 166 -18.84 8.51 5.11
N PHE A 167 -17.73 7.81 5.00
CA PHE A 167 -16.71 8.10 3.98
C PHE A 167 -17.26 7.90 2.56
N ILE A 168 -17.98 6.82 2.33
CA ILE A 168 -18.61 6.53 1.04
C ILE A 168 -19.70 7.54 0.71
N ASP A 169 -20.62 7.81 1.65
CA ASP A 169 -21.71 8.76 1.47
C ASP A 169 -21.18 10.16 1.12
N ASN A 170 -20.11 10.59 1.78
CA ASN A 170 -19.43 11.85 1.46
C ASN A 170 -18.84 11.85 0.04
N GLY A 171 -18.26 10.74 -0.41
CA GLY A 171 -17.75 10.59 -1.77
C GLY A 171 -18.89 10.65 -2.80
N GLU A 172 -19.98 9.92 -2.58
CA GLU A 172 -21.13 9.92 -3.48
C GLU A 172 -21.88 11.27 -3.51
N ASN A 173 -21.95 11.99 -2.38
CA ASN A 173 -22.49 13.35 -2.34
C ASN A 173 -21.67 14.34 -3.18
N LYS A 174 -20.35 14.15 -3.26
CA LYS A 174 -19.46 15.03 -4.04
C LYS A 174 -19.44 14.68 -5.53
N PHE A 175 -19.42 13.38 -5.85
CA PHE A 175 -19.07 12.89 -7.18
C PHE A 175 -20.18 12.09 -7.87
N GLY A 176 -21.33 11.92 -7.21
CA GLY A 176 -22.42 11.07 -7.69
C GLY A 176 -22.20 9.60 -7.37
N LYS A 177 -23.15 8.75 -7.76
CA LYS A 177 -23.12 7.33 -7.47
C LYS A 177 -21.89 6.66 -8.04
N LEU A 178 -21.09 6.05 -7.18
CA LEU A 178 -19.86 5.36 -7.54
C LEU A 178 -20.15 3.99 -8.18
N ASP A 179 -19.38 3.59 -9.17
CA ASP A 179 -19.39 2.24 -9.74
C ASP A 179 -18.12 1.45 -9.44
N SER A 180 -17.07 2.14 -8.99
CA SER A 180 -15.82 1.51 -8.61
C SER A 180 -14.97 2.34 -7.65
N ILE A 181 -14.13 1.66 -6.88
CA ILE A 181 -13.15 2.26 -5.97
C ILE A 181 -11.79 1.59 -6.17
N THR A 182 -10.70 2.38 -6.27
CA THR A 182 -9.35 1.83 -6.21
C THR A 182 -8.78 1.97 -4.80
N LEU A 183 -8.38 0.85 -4.21
CA LEU A 183 -7.78 0.79 -2.87
C LEU A 183 -6.31 1.22 -2.92
N SER A 184 -6.07 2.52 -3.18
CA SER A 184 -4.74 3.05 -3.47
C SER A 184 -3.94 3.42 -2.21
N SER A 185 -4.06 2.56 -1.22
CA SER A 185 -3.18 2.37 -0.07
C SER A 185 -3.18 0.90 0.30
N THR A 186 -2.02 0.35 0.56
CA THR A 186 -1.84 -1.07 0.95
C THR A 186 -2.54 -1.44 2.26
N HIS A 187 -2.99 -0.46 3.05
CA HIS A 187 -3.81 -0.67 4.24
C HIS A 187 -5.25 -1.06 3.90
N LEU A 188 -5.84 -0.45 2.86
CA LEU A 188 -7.27 -0.56 2.57
C LEU A 188 -7.78 -1.98 2.29
N PRO A 189 -6.99 -2.91 1.75
CA PRO A 189 -7.40 -4.31 1.63
C PRO A 189 -7.83 -4.95 2.95
N TRP A 190 -7.29 -4.54 4.11
CA TRP A 190 -7.70 -5.03 5.43
C TRP A 190 -9.17 -4.78 5.76
N ILE A 191 -9.75 -3.73 5.21
CA ILE A 191 -11.17 -3.37 5.41
C ILE A 191 -12.03 -3.60 4.15
N SER A 192 -11.51 -4.31 3.16
CA SER A 192 -12.25 -4.59 1.90
C SER A 192 -13.57 -5.33 2.11
N SER A 193 -13.68 -6.17 3.13
CA SER A 193 -14.91 -6.87 3.51
C SER A 193 -16.03 -5.91 3.95
N TYR A 194 -15.67 -4.82 4.65
CA TYR A 194 -16.64 -3.78 5.03
C TYR A 194 -17.16 -3.03 3.81
N PHE A 195 -16.28 -2.64 2.89
CA PHE A 195 -16.72 -2.03 1.62
C PHE A 195 -17.70 -2.94 0.87
N LYS A 196 -17.37 -4.22 0.71
CA LYS A 196 -18.24 -5.20 0.02
C LYS A 196 -19.58 -5.39 0.72
N LYS A 197 -19.64 -5.26 2.05
CA LYS A 197 -20.90 -5.32 2.84
C LYS A 197 -21.75 -4.07 2.64
N ILE A 198 -21.12 -2.88 2.61
CA ILE A 198 -21.81 -1.59 2.57
C ILE A 198 -22.27 -1.24 1.15
N ILE A 199 -21.44 -1.51 0.14
CA ILE A 199 -21.65 -1.17 -1.27
C ILE A 199 -21.35 -2.39 -2.17
N PRO A 200 -22.12 -3.46 -2.09
CA PRO A 200 -21.83 -4.71 -2.80
C PRO A 200 -21.79 -4.58 -4.33
N GLU A 201 -22.46 -3.56 -4.90
CA GLU A 201 -22.50 -3.25 -6.32
C GLU A 201 -21.24 -2.52 -6.83
N VAL A 202 -20.46 -1.90 -5.94
CA VAL A 202 -19.26 -1.15 -6.30
C VAL A 202 -18.06 -2.10 -6.43
N LYS A 203 -17.38 -2.06 -7.56
CA LYS A 203 -16.20 -2.88 -7.80
C LYS A 203 -14.97 -2.29 -7.11
N LEU A 204 -14.32 -3.09 -6.28
CA LEU A 204 -13.05 -2.72 -5.65
C LEU A 204 -11.88 -3.20 -6.52
N TYR A 205 -10.88 -2.34 -6.67
CA TYR A 205 -9.63 -2.64 -7.37
C TYR A 205 -8.46 -2.53 -6.41
N ASP A 206 -7.83 -3.68 -6.16
CA ASP A 206 -6.60 -3.77 -5.37
C ASP A 206 -5.38 -3.70 -6.31
N PRO A 207 -4.44 -2.80 -6.08
CA PRO A 207 -3.21 -2.70 -6.88
C PRO A 207 -2.25 -3.89 -6.70
N ALA A 208 -2.40 -4.71 -5.68
CA ALA A 208 -1.52 -5.85 -5.39
C ALA A 208 -1.44 -6.84 -6.55
N ASP A 209 -2.56 -7.12 -7.24
CA ASP A 209 -2.59 -8.07 -8.37
C ASP A 209 -1.67 -7.63 -9.53
N ASN A 210 -1.64 -6.34 -9.83
CA ASN A 210 -0.77 -5.80 -10.87
C ASN A 210 0.70 -5.86 -10.46
N LEU A 211 0.99 -5.53 -9.19
CA LEU A 211 2.34 -5.60 -8.64
C LEU A 211 2.89 -7.04 -8.68
N VAL A 212 2.11 -8.01 -8.21
CA VAL A 212 2.52 -9.44 -8.20
C VAL A 212 2.85 -9.94 -9.60
N LYS A 213 2.07 -9.54 -10.61
CA LYS A 213 2.39 -9.86 -12.02
C LYS A 213 3.66 -9.17 -12.49
N ALA A 214 3.87 -7.92 -12.13
CA ALA A 214 5.01 -7.11 -12.57
C ALA A 214 6.35 -7.62 -12.02
N ILE A 215 6.38 -8.21 -10.82
CA ILE A 215 7.62 -8.73 -10.21
C ILE A 215 8.04 -10.11 -10.75
N LYS A 216 7.27 -10.76 -11.61
CA LYS A 216 7.53 -12.12 -12.08
C LYS A 216 8.98 -12.36 -12.53
N ASN A 217 9.58 -11.41 -13.24
CA ASN A 217 10.94 -11.53 -13.76
C ASN A 217 12.04 -11.25 -12.73
N TYR A 218 11.66 -10.82 -11.51
CA TYR A 218 12.57 -10.51 -10.41
C TYR A 218 12.51 -11.57 -9.31
N THR A 219 11.56 -12.51 -9.40
CA THR A 219 11.42 -13.62 -8.44
C THR A 219 12.34 -14.77 -8.81
N ASN A 220 12.77 -15.52 -7.82
CA ASN A 220 13.59 -16.71 -7.98
C ASN A 220 13.12 -17.81 -7.01
N ILE A 221 13.66 -19.04 -7.19
CA ILE A 221 13.36 -20.17 -6.33
C ILE A 221 14.37 -20.21 -5.20
N GLY A 222 13.94 -19.93 -3.99
CA GLY A 222 14.67 -20.04 -2.74
C GLY A 222 14.03 -21.05 -1.79
N GLU A 223 14.14 -20.82 -0.51
CA GLU A 223 13.56 -21.67 0.54
C GLU A 223 12.16 -21.18 1.00
N GLY A 224 11.73 -20.04 0.49
CA GLY A 224 10.47 -19.41 0.90
C GLY A 224 10.51 -18.78 2.28
N LYS A 225 11.67 -18.43 2.78
CA LYS A 225 11.85 -17.78 4.09
C LYS A 225 11.46 -16.31 4.04
N ILE A 226 10.91 -15.81 5.15
CA ILE A 226 10.68 -14.38 5.37
C ILE A 226 11.52 -13.98 6.57
N HIS A 227 12.47 -13.09 6.35
CA HIS A 227 13.23 -12.43 7.41
C HIS A 227 12.66 -11.01 7.57
N SER A 228 12.14 -10.70 8.76
CA SER A 228 11.47 -9.42 9.01
C SER A 228 12.39 -8.50 9.82
N ILE A 229 12.45 -7.23 9.41
CA ILE A 229 13.17 -6.17 10.09
C ILE A 229 12.14 -5.09 10.46
N ILE A 230 12.11 -4.69 11.72
CA ILE A 230 11.19 -3.67 12.22
C ILE A 230 12.01 -2.53 12.78
N SER A 231 11.95 -1.35 12.18
CA SER A 231 12.49 -0.16 12.82
C SER A 231 11.48 0.44 13.79
N GLU A 232 11.94 1.14 14.82
CA GLU A 232 11.02 1.76 15.79
C GLU A 232 11.45 3.16 16.21
N SER A 233 10.51 3.89 16.78
CA SER A 233 10.70 5.18 17.45
C SER A 233 9.92 5.19 18.75
N GLU A 234 10.15 6.19 19.61
CA GLU A 234 9.40 6.36 20.86
C GLU A 234 7.87 6.42 20.63
N LYS A 235 7.45 6.97 19.50
CA LYS A 235 6.03 7.13 19.16
C LYS A 235 5.42 5.90 18.47
N TYR A 236 6.21 5.17 17.67
CA TYR A 236 5.73 4.03 16.87
C TYR A 236 6.61 2.82 17.17
N THR A 237 6.24 2.11 18.23
CA THR A 237 7.01 1.01 18.76
C THR A 237 6.77 -0.29 17.97
N ALA A 238 7.77 -1.15 17.92
CA ALA A 238 7.63 -2.50 17.40
C ALA A 238 6.59 -3.31 18.18
N LYS A 239 6.49 -3.08 19.50
CA LYS A 239 5.52 -3.77 20.37
C LYS A 239 4.07 -3.53 19.96
N GLU A 240 3.69 -2.29 19.64
CA GLU A 240 2.32 -1.98 19.20
C GLU A 240 2.03 -2.61 17.84
N PHE A 241 2.98 -2.54 16.93
CA PHE A 241 2.87 -3.16 15.61
C PHE A 241 2.69 -4.68 15.71
N LEU A 242 3.54 -5.35 16.48
CA LEU A 242 3.48 -6.80 16.70
C LEU A 242 2.18 -7.23 17.38
N LYS A 243 1.63 -6.42 18.30
CA LYS A 243 0.34 -6.70 18.92
C LYS A 243 -0.79 -6.79 17.89
N ILE A 244 -0.81 -5.90 16.90
CA ILE A 244 -1.82 -5.95 15.82
C ILE A 244 -1.62 -7.18 14.94
N LEU A 245 -0.36 -7.50 14.59
CA LEU A 245 -0.05 -8.69 13.81
C LEU A 245 -0.46 -9.98 14.54
N ASP A 246 -0.27 -10.04 15.87
CA ASP A 246 -0.68 -11.19 16.68
C ASP A 246 -2.21 -11.38 16.67
N ILE A 247 -2.98 -10.29 16.81
CA ILE A 247 -4.45 -10.33 16.66
C ILE A 247 -4.86 -10.86 15.28
N LEU A 248 -4.14 -10.47 14.23
CA LEU A 248 -4.34 -10.95 12.85
C LEU A 248 -3.78 -12.37 12.63
N LYS A 249 -3.20 -13.01 13.68
CA LYS A 249 -2.57 -14.33 13.63
C LYS A 249 -1.38 -14.42 12.68
N ILE A 250 -0.69 -13.30 12.47
CA ILE A 250 0.49 -13.17 11.65
C ILE A 250 1.72 -13.34 12.56
N LYS A 251 2.50 -14.38 12.32
CA LYS A 251 3.74 -14.65 13.05
C LYS A 251 4.92 -14.24 12.18
N LEU A 252 5.79 -13.40 12.71
CA LEU A 252 7.03 -12.97 12.05
C LEU A 252 8.22 -13.59 12.76
N ASP A 253 9.25 -13.98 11.98
CA ASP A 253 10.62 -14.09 12.44
C ASP A 253 11.28 -12.73 12.21
N TYR A 254 11.65 -12.00 13.27
CA TYR A 254 12.00 -10.59 13.19
C TYR A 254 13.20 -10.16 14.03
N GLU A 255 13.87 -9.14 13.55
CA GLU A 255 14.82 -8.31 14.33
C GLU A 255 14.27 -6.88 14.47
N ILE A 256 14.59 -6.20 15.58
CA ILE A 256 14.25 -4.78 15.83
C ILE A 256 15.53 -3.95 15.71
N ILE A 257 15.44 -2.78 15.02
CA ILE A 257 16.56 -1.86 14.79
C ILE A 257 16.22 -0.40 15.13
#